data_3ae4de7195b683dd4e726f1abbc7e3aa
#
_entry.id   3ae4de7195b683dd4e726f1abbc7e3aa
#
_cell.length_a   1.000
_cell.length_b   1.000
_cell.length_c   1.000
_cell.angle_alpha   90.00
_cell.angle_beta   90.00
_cell.angle_gamma   90.00
#
_symmetry.space_group_name_H-M   'P 1'
#
loop_
_entity.id
_entity.type
_entity.pdbx_description
1 polymer ?
#
loop_
_entity_poly.entity_id
_entity_poly.type
_entity_poly.pdbx_seq_one_letter_code
_entity_poly.pdbx_strand_id
1 'polypeptide(L)'
;MTVDWDPSLLEIPAQTKFPYIVTNLTGGPRPFSPYEENYKKTVLKGGVIAGQLTKVGMQQMFTLGERLRKRYIEDTNFLSSSYKSSEILVRSTNIDRNLESTRCLLAGLFQQQKEGAVTIVTDNAESEILYPNPGNCQQLKRMHRDGMASVNLQQGLFEDLKNIKQKLGISNEQKIDFILLLDNIFAEQAHDLPSYPALKNSVQLIEQRAVDSFFYITKNNSREILQMSVGPLLNAIEDNIKKAIEPPSSEIKTRKLILYAVHDVTLFPLLVAMGVFNSKWPPYAADVTLELYQHSRDWFIRLIYNGEELIPRGCKDGLCPLEDFLNALSVYSTKPLVYKMICSQTEEAVLQHN
;
A
#
# COMPACT_ATOMS: atom_id res chain seq x y z
N MET A 1 -17.04 -22.62 -8.49
CA MET A 1 -18.05 -22.40 -7.45
C MET A 1 -17.92 -20.96 -7.02
N THR A 2 -18.98 -20.21 -7.01
CA THR A 2 -18.97 -18.88 -6.42
C THR A 2 -19.18 -19.05 -4.91
N VAL A 3 -18.22 -18.61 -4.12
CA VAL A 3 -18.31 -18.60 -2.65
C VAL A 3 -19.43 -17.64 -2.21
N ASP A 4 -20.15 -17.98 -1.17
CA ASP A 4 -21.13 -17.09 -0.54
C ASP A 4 -20.43 -16.23 0.52
N TRP A 5 -20.47 -14.92 0.31
CA TRP A 5 -19.94 -13.93 1.24
C TRP A 5 -21.05 -13.51 2.22
N ASP A 6 -21.03 -14.08 3.42
CA ASP A 6 -22.05 -13.86 4.43
C ASP A 6 -21.89 -12.47 5.09
N PRO A 7 -22.98 -11.69 5.29
CA PRO A 7 -22.92 -10.39 5.96
C PRO A 7 -22.31 -10.42 7.38
N SER A 8 -22.36 -11.55 8.09
CA SER A 8 -21.71 -11.70 9.40
C SER A 8 -20.18 -11.54 9.34
N LEU A 9 -19.57 -11.65 8.16
CA LEU A 9 -18.16 -11.37 7.94
C LEU A 9 -17.82 -9.88 8.13
N LEU A 10 -18.81 -8.99 8.07
CA LEU A 10 -18.66 -7.54 8.26
C LEU A 10 -18.93 -7.07 9.68
N GLU A 11 -19.26 -7.96 10.60
CA GLU A 11 -19.45 -7.63 12.01
C GLU A 11 -18.16 -7.04 12.60
N ILE A 12 -18.29 -5.89 13.28
CA ILE A 12 -17.15 -5.16 13.82
C ILE A 12 -16.77 -5.77 15.18
N PRO A 13 -15.62 -6.44 15.32
CA PRO A 13 -15.14 -6.95 16.60
C PRO A 13 -14.99 -5.82 17.63
N ALA A 14 -15.44 -6.05 18.86
CA ALA A 14 -15.50 -5.00 19.89
C ALA A 14 -14.15 -4.31 20.15
N GLN A 15 -13.06 -5.08 20.16
CA GLN A 15 -11.69 -4.58 20.37
C GLN A 15 -11.16 -3.69 19.23
N THR A 16 -11.74 -3.79 18.04
CA THR A 16 -11.32 -2.99 16.89
C THR A 16 -12.04 -1.64 16.80
N LYS A 17 -13.00 -1.38 17.69
CA LYS A 17 -13.73 -0.11 17.75
C LYS A 17 -12.80 0.98 18.29
N PHE A 18 -12.65 2.06 17.52
CA PHE A 18 -11.84 3.20 17.91
C PHE A 18 -12.44 4.47 17.30
N PRO A 19 -12.64 5.56 18.07
CA PRO A 19 -13.26 6.77 17.56
C PRO A 19 -12.30 7.52 16.62
N TYR A 20 -12.76 7.82 15.41
CA TYR A 20 -12.00 8.61 14.44
C TYR A 20 -12.91 9.56 13.65
N ILE A 21 -12.30 10.60 13.10
CA ILE A 21 -12.88 11.51 12.12
C ILE A 21 -12.01 11.55 10.88
N VAL A 22 -12.60 11.76 9.73
CA VAL A 22 -11.89 11.87 8.45
C VAL A 22 -11.94 13.30 7.96
N THR A 23 -10.76 13.86 7.63
CA THR A 23 -10.64 15.21 7.08
C THR A 23 -9.83 15.18 5.78
N ASN A 24 -9.93 16.25 4.99
CA ASN A 24 -8.97 16.48 3.91
C ASN A 24 -7.63 17.00 4.45
N LEU A 25 -6.64 17.21 3.57
CA LEU A 25 -5.29 17.68 3.93
C LEU A 25 -5.27 19.05 4.63
N THR A 26 -6.31 19.88 4.44
CA THR A 26 -6.41 21.23 5.03
C THR A 26 -7.28 21.27 6.29
N GLY A 27 -7.75 20.11 6.78
CA GLY A 27 -8.62 20.00 7.95
C GLY A 27 -10.11 20.21 7.64
N GLY A 28 -10.49 20.35 6.38
CA GLY A 28 -11.88 20.44 5.93
C GLY A 28 -12.57 19.07 5.89
N PRO A 29 -13.82 18.98 5.38
CA PRO A 29 -14.59 17.75 5.35
C PRO A 29 -13.93 16.69 4.46
N ARG A 30 -14.27 15.41 4.73
CA ARG A 30 -13.84 14.26 3.92
C ARG A 30 -14.17 14.49 2.45
N PRO A 31 -13.21 14.30 1.51
CA PRO A 31 -13.46 14.42 0.08
C PRO A 31 -14.43 13.34 -0.45
N PHE A 32 -15.00 13.57 -1.63
CA PHE A 32 -15.74 12.54 -2.35
C PHE A 32 -14.82 11.39 -2.77
N SER A 33 -15.31 10.13 -2.66
CA SER A 33 -14.58 8.92 -3.05
C SER A 33 -15.23 8.24 -4.25
N PRO A 34 -14.68 8.37 -5.46
CA PRO A 34 -15.22 7.71 -6.65
C PRO A 34 -15.08 6.18 -6.58
N TYR A 35 -14.11 5.67 -5.83
CA TYR A 35 -13.92 4.23 -5.62
C TYR A 35 -15.09 3.62 -4.85
N GLU A 36 -15.54 4.27 -3.78
CA GLU A 36 -16.69 3.81 -2.99
C GLU A 36 -17.97 3.75 -3.80
N GLU A 37 -18.19 4.75 -4.65
CA GLU A 37 -19.36 4.74 -5.55
C GLU A 37 -19.32 3.58 -6.57
N ASN A 38 -18.14 3.11 -6.95
CA ASN A 38 -18.01 1.95 -7.82
C ASN A 38 -18.21 0.64 -7.06
N TYR A 39 -17.67 0.50 -5.85
CA TYR A 39 -17.87 -0.70 -5.02
C TYR A 39 -19.33 -0.93 -4.68
N LYS A 40 -20.09 0.10 -4.34
CA LYS A 40 -21.53 0.03 -4.05
C LYS A 40 -22.37 -0.56 -5.18
N LYS A 41 -21.88 -0.53 -6.42
CA LYS A 41 -22.57 -1.10 -7.59
C LYS A 41 -22.42 -2.61 -7.72
N THR A 42 -21.50 -3.23 -6.97
CA THR A 42 -21.20 -4.65 -7.06
C THR A 42 -21.62 -5.35 -5.78
N VAL A 43 -22.66 -6.18 -5.88
CA VAL A 43 -23.11 -7.04 -4.79
C VAL A 43 -22.59 -8.45 -5.06
N LEU A 44 -21.86 -9.00 -4.09
CA LEU A 44 -21.32 -10.35 -4.15
C LEU A 44 -22.41 -11.38 -3.81
N LYS A 45 -22.21 -12.64 -4.21
CA LYS A 45 -23.07 -13.72 -3.77
C LYS A 45 -23.05 -13.81 -2.25
N GLY A 46 -24.20 -13.90 -1.60
CA GLY A 46 -24.36 -13.77 -0.15
C GLY A 46 -24.87 -12.39 0.31
N GLY A 47 -24.90 -11.38 -0.57
CA GLY A 47 -25.54 -10.08 -0.34
C GLY A 47 -24.60 -8.98 0.16
N VAL A 48 -23.30 -9.25 0.29
CA VAL A 48 -22.30 -8.27 0.70
C VAL A 48 -21.88 -7.39 -0.47
N ILE A 49 -21.72 -6.10 -0.23
CA ILE A 49 -21.13 -5.16 -1.21
C ILE A 49 -19.62 -5.44 -1.32
N ALA A 50 -19.10 -5.42 -2.55
CA ALA A 50 -17.68 -5.63 -2.80
C ALA A 50 -16.78 -4.57 -2.14
N GLY A 51 -15.52 -4.92 -1.91
CA GLY A 51 -14.48 -3.99 -1.48
C GLY A 51 -14.50 -3.61 0.00
N GLN A 52 -15.29 -4.28 0.83
CA GLN A 52 -15.37 -4.00 2.27
C GLN A 52 -14.32 -4.78 3.06
N LEU A 53 -13.92 -4.23 4.22
CA LEU A 53 -13.04 -4.91 5.17
C LEU A 53 -13.85 -5.90 6.01
N THR A 54 -13.42 -7.15 6.03
CA THR A 54 -14.06 -8.19 6.84
C THR A 54 -13.54 -8.21 8.27
N LYS A 55 -14.25 -8.89 9.17
CA LYS A 55 -13.81 -9.09 10.58
C LYS A 55 -12.44 -9.76 10.67
N VAL A 56 -12.08 -10.61 9.71
CA VAL A 56 -10.73 -11.22 9.64
C VAL A 56 -9.69 -10.15 9.37
N GLY A 57 -9.89 -9.31 8.34
CA GLY A 57 -9.01 -8.19 8.04
C GLY A 57 -8.94 -7.17 9.18
N MET A 58 -10.09 -6.88 9.84
CA MET A 58 -10.11 -6.01 11.03
C MET A 58 -9.23 -6.57 12.14
N GLN A 59 -9.26 -7.89 12.40
CA GLN A 59 -8.42 -8.53 13.41
C GLN A 59 -6.94 -8.52 13.01
N GLN A 60 -6.60 -8.76 11.74
CA GLN A 60 -5.23 -8.70 11.26
C GLN A 60 -4.62 -7.31 11.47
N MET A 61 -5.37 -6.24 11.15
CA MET A 61 -4.92 -4.87 11.37
C MET A 61 -4.82 -4.50 12.85
N PHE A 62 -5.72 -5.01 13.69
CA PHE A 62 -5.63 -4.85 15.13
C PHE A 62 -4.35 -5.50 15.68
N THR A 63 -4.05 -6.74 15.27
CA THR A 63 -2.84 -7.46 15.69
C THR A 63 -1.55 -6.75 15.22
N LEU A 64 -1.56 -6.15 14.01
CA LEU A 64 -0.47 -5.28 13.59
C LEU A 64 -0.31 -4.09 14.54
N GLY A 65 -1.42 -3.46 14.95
CA GLY A 65 -1.42 -2.38 15.94
C GLY A 65 -0.82 -2.81 17.29
N GLU A 66 -1.16 -4.01 17.79
CA GLU A 66 -0.60 -4.58 19.03
C GLU A 66 0.93 -4.81 18.90
N ARG A 67 1.41 -5.29 17.75
CA ARG A 67 2.84 -5.45 17.50
C ARG A 67 3.59 -4.11 17.54
N LEU A 68 3.02 -3.06 16.93
CA LEU A 68 3.57 -1.71 16.97
C LEU A 68 3.50 -1.11 18.38
N ARG A 69 2.41 -1.36 19.13
CA ARG A 69 2.29 -0.99 20.54
C ARG A 69 3.40 -1.57 21.37
N LYS A 70 3.61 -2.89 21.27
CA LYS A 70 4.68 -3.56 22.00
C LYS A 70 6.02 -2.88 21.75
N ARG A 71 6.38 -2.66 20.47
CA ARG A 71 7.66 -2.08 20.09
C ARG A 71 7.82 -0.62 20.51
N TYR A 72 6.83 0.24 20.21
CA TYR A 72 7.00 1.70 20.31
C TYR A 72 6.42 2.31 21.57
N ILE A 73 5.59 1.61 22.31
CA ILE A 73 5.03 2.09 23.59
C ILE A 73 5.63 1.30 24.75
N GLU A 74 5.58 -0.03 24.71
CA GLU A 74 5.92 -0.86 25.86
C GLU A 74 7.44 -1.10 25.98
N ASP A 75 8.10 -1.52 24.89
CA ASP A 75 9.53 -1.89 24.92
C ASP A 75 10.43 -0.65 24.90
N THR A 76 10.09 0.40 24.12
CA THR A 76 10.96 1.58 23.90
C THR A 76 10.48 2.86 24.57
N ASN A 77 9.23 2.91 25.03
CA ASN A 77 8.60 4.11 25.57
C ASN A 77 8.73 5.35 24.65
N PHE A 78 8.76 5.10 23.33
CA PHE A 78 8.95 6.14 22.32
C PHE A 78 7.68 6.95 22.09
N LEU A 79 6.53 6.28 21.99
CA LEU A 79 5.21 6.90 21.83
C LEU A 79 4.48 6.98 23.17
N SER A 80 3.62 7.98 23.31
CA SER A 80 2.66 8.05 24.41
C SER A 80 1.67 6.86 24.32
N SER A 81 1.22 6.36 25.47
CA SER A 81 0.26 5.24 25.54
C SER A 81 -1.13 5.57 25.01
N SER A 82 -1.45 6.85 24.81
CA SER A 82 -2.67 7.36 24.17
C SER A 82 -2.31 8.22 22.98
N TYR A 83 -3.18 8.27 21.98
CA TYR A 83 -3.00 9.10 20.80
C TYR A 83 -2.86 10.58 21.16
N LYS A 84 -1.87 11.24 20.56
CA LYS A 84 -1.66 12.68 20.59
C LYS A 84 -1.42 13.19 19.18
N SER A 85 -2.25 14.08 18.72
CA SER A 85 -2.11 14.69 17.39
C SER A 85 -0.80 15.47 17.20
N SER A 86 -0.17 15.92 18.30
CA SER A 86 1.16 16.54 18.28
C SER A 86 2.31 15.55 18.05
N GLU A 87 2.12 14.26 18.36
CA GLU A 87 3.13 13.21 18.18
C GLU A 87 2.92 12.41 16.88
N ILE A 88 1.68 12.31 16.41
CA ILE A 88 1.30 11.34 15.39
C ILE A 88 0.49 11.99 14.27
N LEU A 89 0.90 11.74 13.03
CA LEU A 89 0.12 12.01 11.84
C LEU A 89 -0.40 10.69 11.27
N VAL A 90 -1.69 10.63 10.99
CA VAL A 90 -2.32 9.47 10.35
C VAL A 90 -2.91 9.93 9.01
N ARG A 91 -2.41 9.37 7.91
CA ARG A 91 -2.91 9.60 6.56
C ARG A 91 -3.30 8.28 5.90
N SER A 92 -4.49 8.25 5.31
CA SER A 92 -5.02 7.09 4.57
C SER A 92 -5.50 7.52 3.19
N THR A 93 -5.60 6.58 2.28
CA THR A 93 -6.40 6.80 1.07
C THR A 93 -7.86 6.95 1.45
N ASN A 94 -8.62 7.67 0.64
CA ASN A 94 -10.05 7.90 0.86
C ASN A 94 -10.91 6.72 0.36
N ILE A 95 -10.62 5.52 0.85
CA ILE A 95 -11.31 4.26 0.54
C ILE A 95 -11.75 3.62 1.86
N ASP A 96 -13.03 3.27 2.02
CA ASP A 96 -13.62 2.86 3.29
C ASP A 96 -12.86 1.69 3.95
N ARG A 97 -12.55 0.61 3.19
CA ARG A 97 -11.77 -0.51 3.75
C ARG A 97 -10.41 -0.09 4.30
N ASN A 98 -9.78 0.93 3.72
CA ASN A 98 -8.47 1.41 4.18
C ASN A 98 -8.59 2.32 5.42
N LEU A 99 -9.63 3.14 5.48
CA LEU A 99 -9.98 3.91 6.68
C LEU A 99 -10.32 2.97 7.85
N GLU A 100 -11.11 1.92 7.61
CA GLU A 100 -11.43 0.90 8.61
C GLU A 100 -10.19 0.09 9.03
N SER A 101 -9.29 -0.25 8.11
CA SER A 101 -7.99 -0.87 8.42
C SER A 101 -7.17 0.03 9.34
N THR A 102 -7.11 1.33 9.03
CA THR A 102 -6.42 2.33 9.84
C THR A 102 -7.02 2.42 11.25
N ARG A 103 -8.34 2.47 11.36
CA ARG A 103 -9.06 2.44 12.65
C ARG A 103 -8.66 1.22 13.48
N CYS A 104 -8.66 0.02 12.89
CA CYS A 104 -8.33 -1.22 13.59
C CYS A 104 -6.86 -1.24 14.05
N LEU A 105 -5.93 -0.76 13.24
CA LEU A 105 -4.53 -0.59 13.63
C LEU A 105 -4.39 0.36 14.82
N LEU A 106 -5.06 1.51 14.79
CA LEU A 106 -5.04 2.48 15.88
C LEU A 106 -5.66 1.92 17.17
N ALA A 107 -6.71 1.10 17.04
CA ALA A 107 -7.29 0.38 18.18
C ALA A 107 -6.28 -0.57 18.85
N GLY A 108 -5.51 -1.33 18.06
CA GLY A 108 -4.44 -2.19 18.57
C GLY A 108 -3.28 -1.40 19.17
N LEU A 109 -2.88 -0.30 18.52
CA LEU A 109 -1.75 0.53 18.94
C LEU A 109 -2.04 1.27 20.26
N PHE A 110 -3.23 1.88 20.42
CA PHE A 110 -3.56 2.69 21.58
C PHE A 110 -4.53 2.01 22.55
N GLN A 111 -5.20 0.95 22.13
CA GLN A 111 -6.20 0.15 22.88
C GLN A 111 -7.40 0.97 23.37
N GLN A 112 -7.14 2.07 24.03
CA GLN A 112 -8.18 2.99 24.52
C GLN A 112 -7.79 4.43 24.22
N GLN A 113 -8.71 5.18 23.61
CA GLN A 113 -8.58 6.63 23.48
C GLN A 113 -9.28 7.30 24.68
N LYS A 114 -8.50 8.09 25.42
CA LYS A 114 -9.02 8.77 26.63
C LYS A 114 -9.78 10.04 26.31
N GLU A 115 -9.40 10.73 25.23
CA GLU A 115 -9.97 12.03 24.86
C GLU A 115 -10.10 12.17 23.35
N GLY A 116 -11.29 12.53 22.89
CA GLY A 116 -11.58 12.87 21.51
C GLY A 116 -11.49 11.72 20.52
N ALA A 117 -11.59 12.06 19.23
CA ALA A 117 -11.44 11.14 18.11
C ALA A 117 -10.10 11.36 17.42
N VAL A 118 -9.51 10.28 16.88
CA VAL A 118 -8.31 10.40 16.04
C VAL A 118 -8.67 11.01 14.69
N THR A 119 -7.87 11.96 14.23
CA THR A 119 -8.02 12.50 12.89
C THR A 119 -7.24 11.66 11.89
N ILE A 120 -7.94 11.05 10.93
CA ILE A 120 -7.37 10.42 9.75
C ILE A 120 -7.47 11.41 8.59
N VAL A 121 -6.33 11.78 8.03
CA VAL A 121 -6.28 12.74 6.93
C VAL A 121 -6.30 11.99 5.60
N THR A 122 -7.10 12.48 4.64
CA THR A 122 -7.20 11.92 3.28
C THR A 122 -6.99 13.00 2.23
N ASP A 123 -6.81 12.59 0.98
CA ASP A 123 -6.76 13.50 -0.15
C ASP A 123 -7.84 13.16 -1.19
N ASN A 124 -8.04 14.06 -2.15
CA ASN A 124 -8.88 13.79 -3.31
C ASN A 124 -8.25 12.68 -4.17
N ALA A 125 -9.10 11.87 -4.81
CA ALA A 125 -8.62 10.79 -5.67
C ALA A 125 -7.68 11.27 -6.80
N GLU A 126 -7.86 12.49 -7.28
CA GLU A 126 -7.05 13.10 -8.33
C GLU A 126 -5.65 13.48 -7.88
N SER A 127 -5.47 13.87 -6.60
CA SER A 127 -4.18 14.29 -6.02
C SER A 127 -3.55 13.23 -5.12
N GLU A 128 -4.19 12.07 -4.96
CA GLU A 128 -3.69 11.02 -4.06
C GLU A 128 -2.34 10.46 -4.52
N ILE A 129 -1.40 10.42 -3.57
CA ILE A 129 -0.03 9.90 -3.75
C ILE A 129 0.19 8.53 -3.06
N LEU A 130 -0.80 8.06 -2.30
CA LEU A 130 -0.69 6.80 -1.55
C LEU A 130 -1.06 5.56 -2.37
N TYR A 131 -1.28 5.71 -3.67
CA TYR A 131 -1.35 4.63 -4.66
C TYR A 131 -0.85 5.14 -6.02
N PRO A 132 -0.34 4.25 -6.90
CA PRO A 132 -0.06 4.62 -8.29
C PRO A 132 -1.32 5.19 -8.95
N ASN A 133 -1.25 6.43 -9.45
CA ASN A 133 -2.44 7.18 -9.87
C ASN A 133 -2.51 7.41 -11.40
N PRO A 134 -2.87 6.38 -12.20
CA PRO A 134 -3.02 6.53 -13.65
C PRO A 134 -4.19 7.45 -14.03
N GLY A 135 -5.12 7.75 -13.10
CA GLY A 135 -6.19 8.71 -13.32
C GLY A 135 -5.67 10.14 -13.49
N ASN A 136 -4.59 10.47 -12.79
CA ASN A 136 -3.97 11.80 -12.81
C ASN A 136 -2.65 11.86 -13.63
N CYS A 137 -2.05 10.72 -13.95
CA CYS A 137 -0.81 10.64 -14.71
C CYS A 137 -1.05 9.93 -16.05
N GLN A 138 -1.20 10.71 -17.12
CA GLN A 138 -1.49 10.19 -18.47
C GLN A 138 -0.38 9.26 -18.98
N GLN A 139 0.89 9.59 -18.68
CA GLN A 139 2.03 8.77 -19.03
C GLN A 139 1.95 7.39 -18.32
N LEU A 140 1.66 7.36 -17.01
CA LEU A 140 1.51 6.13 -16.26
C LEU A 140 0.33 5.30 -16.80
N LYS A 141 -0.79 5.95 -17.13
CA LYS A 141 -1.97 5.30 -17.73
C LYS A 141 -1.61 4.63 -19.06
N ARG A 142 -0.85 5.33 -19.91
CA ARG A 142 -0.38 4.79 -21.19
C ARG A 142 0.53 3.57 -20.97
N MET A 143 1.55 3.72 -20.11
CA MET A 143 2.51 2.65 -19.86
C MET A 143 1.83 1.40 -19.27
N HIS A 144 0.86 1.57 -18.38
CA HIS A 144 0.04 0.46 -17.86
C HIS A 144 -0.76 -0.22 -18.96
N ARG A 145 -1.43 0.55 -19.83
CA ARG A 145 -2.19 -0.01 -20.97
C ARG A 145 -1.29 -0.82 -21.90
N ASP A 146 -0.13 -0.29 -22.26
CA ASP A 146 0.84 -0.93 -23.15
C ASP A 146 1.45 -2.18 -22.47
N GLY A 147 1.71 -2.10 -21.16
CA GLY A 147 2.15 -3.22 -20.36
C GLY A 147 1.10 -4.35 -20.30
N MET A 148 -0.16 -4.00 -20.06
CA MET A 148 -1.28 -4.97 -20.08
C MET A 148 -1.42 -5.67 -21.45
N ALA A 149 -1.25 -4.93 -22.55
CA ALA A 149 -1.24 -5.54 -23.89
C ALA A 149 -0.06 -6.51 -24.05
N SER A 150 1.12 -6.15 -23.51
CA SER A 150 2.33 -6.99 -23.56
C SER A 150 2.21 -8.27 -22.76
N VAL A 151 1.53 -8.26 -21.61
CA VAL A 151 1.27 -9.47 -20.79
C VAL A 151 0.59 -10.57 -21.62
N ASN A 152 -0.40 -10.20 -22.43
CA ASN A 152 -1.12 -11.14 -23.28
C ASN A 152 -0.28 -11.77 -24.40
N LEU A 153 0.87 -11.18 -24.72
CA LEU A 153 1.80 -11.66 -25.73
C LEU A 153 2.91 -12.55 -25.15
N GLN A 154 3.03 -12.61 -23.81
CA GLN A 154 4.02 -13.46 -23.16
C GLN A 154 3.57 -14.92 -23.19
N GLN A 155 4.24 -15.73 -23.99
CA GLN A 155 3.85 -17.12 -24.27
C GLN A 155 3.63 -17.94 -23.00
N GLY A 156 4.55 -17.90 -22.04
CA GLY A 156 4.43 -18.66 -20.78
C GLY A 156 3.24 -18.21 -19.93
N LEU A 157 2.98 -16.90 -19.84
CA LEU A 157 1.82 -16.37 -19.11
C LEU A 157 0.51 -16.76 -19.81
N PHE A 158 0.46 -16.67 -21.12
CA PHE A 158 -0.71 -17.04 -21.90
C PHE A 158 -1.06 -18.53 -21.77
N GLU A 159 -0.06 -19.41 -21.89
CA GLU A 159 -0.25 -20.86 -21.77
C GLU A 159 -0.71 -21.27 -20.37
N ASP A 160 -0.08 -20.72 -19.32
CA ASP A 160 -0.46 -21.01 -17.95
C ASP A 160 -1.87 -20.49 -17.64
N LEU A 161 -2.25 -19.30 -18.13
CA LEU A 161 -3.60 -18.77 -17.97
C LEU A 161 -4.63 -19.65 -18.69
N LYS A 162 -4.32 -20.13 -19.88
CA LYS A 162 -5.17 -21.08 -20.61
C LYS A 162 -5.38 -22.38 -19.85
N ASN A 163 -4.30 -22.94 -19.27
CA ASN A 163 -4.36 -24.14 -18.45
C ASN A 163 -5.21 -23.92 -17.18
N ILE A 164 -5.08 -22.77 -16.52
CA ILE A 164 -5.89 -22.40 -15.36
C ILE A 164 -7.36 -22.28 -15.74
N LYS A 165 -7.68 -21.61 -16.85
CA LYS A 165 -9.05 -21.51 -17.36
C LYS A 165 -9.67 -22.88 -17.62
N GLN A 166 -8.91 -23.79 -18.22
CA GLN A 166 -9.35 -25.16 -18.47
C GLN A 166 -9.65 -25.90 -17.16
N LYS A 167 -8.77 -25.79 -16.15
CA LYS A 167 -9.00 -26.39 -14.82
C LYS A 167 -10.24 -25.84 -14.13
N LEU A 168 -10.57 -24.58 -14.36
CA LEU A 168 -11.75 -23.91 -13.80
C LEU A 168 -13.03 -24.16 -14.62
N GLY A 169 -12.95 -24.77 -15.80
CA GLY A 169 -14.08 -24.93 -16.72
C GLY A 169 -14.58 -23.59 -17.29
N ILE A 170 -13.71 -22.60 -17.39
CA ILE A 170 -14.03 -21.24 -17.87
C ILE A 170 -13.69 -21.13 -19.35
N SER A 171 -14.57 -20.50 -20.13
CA SER A 171 -14.32 -20.21 -21.54
C SER A 171 -13.06 -19.34 -21.73
N ASN A 172 -12.31 -19.58 -22.80
CA ASN A 172 -11.16 -18.77 -23.17
C ASN A 172 -11.52 -17.30 -23.44
N GLU A 173 -12.76 -17.00 -23.77
CA GLU A 173 -13.28 -15.65 -24.02
C GLU A 173 -13.48 -14.86 -22.71
N GLN A 174 -13.68 -15.52 -21.57
CA GLN A 174 -13.80 -14.86 -20.29
C GLN A 174 -12.48 -14.17 -19.91
N LYS A 175 -12.57 -12.88 -19.59
CA LYS A 175 -11.43 -12.08 -19.15
C LYS A 175 -11.16 -12.37 -17.69
N ILE A 176 -10.09 -13.08 -17.42
CA ILE A 176 -9.48 -13.22 -16.09
C ILE A 176 -7.98 -12.96 -16.24
N ASP A 177 -7.35 -12.49 -15.20
CA ASP A 177 -5.90 -12.35 -15.11
C ASP A 177 -5.37 -12.95 -13.80
N PHE A 178 -4.07 -13.11 -13.70
CA PHE A 178 -3.45 -13.75 -12.54
C PHE A 178 -3.56 -12.90 -11.27
N ILE A 179 -3.58 -11.57 -11.37
CA ILE A 179 -3.67 -10.66 -10.20
C ILE A 179 -5.07 -10.79 -9.57
N LEU A 180 -6.14 -10.70 -10.38
CA LEU A 180 -7.51 -10.88 -9.90
C LEU A 180 -7.76 -12.29 -9.35
N LEU A 181 -7.16 -13.31 -10.00
CA LEU A 181 -7.28 -14.69 -9.55
C LEU A 181 -6.58 -14.91 -8.20
N LEU A 182 -5.38 -14.34 -8.02
CA LEU A 182 -4.64 -14.38 -6.76
C LEU A 182 -5.40 -13.69 -5.64
N ASP A 183 -5.91 -12.48 -5.91
CA ASP A 183 -6.70 -11.71 -4.93
C ASP A 183 -7.91 -12.50 -4.43
N ASN A 184 -8.66 -13.14 -5.36
CA ASN A 184 -9.78 -14.00 -5.00
C ASN A 184 -9.36 -15.21 -4.16
N ILE A 185 -8.28 -15.90 -4.54
CA ILE A 185 -7.77 -17.06 -3.80
C ILE A 185 -7.33 -16.65 -2.39
N PHE A 186 -6.59 -15.56 -2.26
CA PHE A 186 -6.13 -15.07 -0.96
C PHE A 186 -7.30 -14.65 -0.06
N ALA A 187 -8.33 -13.99 -0.62
CA ALA A 187 -9.52 -13.64 0.12
C ALA A 187 -10.26 -14.91 0.61
N GLU A 188 -10.46 -15.89 -0.23
CA GLU A 188 -11.09 -17.17 0.15
C GLU A 188 -10.29 -17.89 1.23
N GLN A 189 -8.96 -18.01 1.07
CA GLN A 189 -8.08 -18.67 2.04
C GLN A 189 -8.07 -17.96 3.40
N ALA A 190 -8.06 -16.63 3.42
CA ALA A 190 -8.10 -15.86 4.67
C ALA A 190 -9.38 -16.11 5.50
N HIS A 191 -10.42 -16.62 4.86
CA HIS A 191 -11.72 -16.90 5.50
C HIS A 191 -12.00 -18.39 5.66
N ASP A 192 -11.00 -19.26 5.44
CA ASP A 192 -11.18 -20.72 5.43
C ASP A 192 -12.30 -21.19 4.50
N LEU A 193 -12.58 -20.41 3.46
CA LEU A 193 -13.57 -20.74 2.45
C LEU A 193 -13.01 -21.74 1.44
N PRO A 194 -13.86 -22.63 0.88
CA PRO A 194 -13.40 -23.63 -0.06
C PRO A 194 -12.95 -22.96 -1.36
N SER A 195 -11.63 -22.76 -1.48
CA SER A 195 -11.02 -22.40 -2.77
C SER A 195 -11.26 -23.49 -3.80
N TYR A 196 -11.20 -23.15 -5.09
CA TYR A 196 -11.34 -24.12 -6.18
C TYR A 196 -10.41 -25.31 -6.00
N PRO A 197 -10.92 -26.53 -5.73
CA PRO A 197 -10.07 -27.71 -5.52
C PRO A 197 -9.08 -27.97 -6.66
N ALA A 198 -9.51 -27.64 -7.90
CA ALA A 198 -8.68 -27.75 -9.11
C ALA A 198 -7.43 -26.84 -9.10
N LEU A 199 -7.41 -25.80 -8.28
CA LEU A 199 -6.30 -24.83 -8.17
C LEU A 199 -5.39 -25.08 -6.96
N LYS A 200 -5.72 -26.02 -6.07
CA LYS A 200 -4.96 -26.28 -4.83
C LYS A 200 -3.44 -26.36 -5.06
N ASN A 201 -3.03 -27.07 -6.12
CA ASN A 201 -1.62 -27.26 -6.47
C ASN A 201 -1.09 -26.18 -7.43
N SER A 202 -1.86 -25.14 -7.72
CA SER A 202 -1.49 -24.08 -8.66
C SER A 202 -1.33 -22.71 -8.00
N VAL A 203 -1.57 -22.58 -6.69
CA VAL A 203 -1.54 -21.29 -5.98
C VAL A 203 -0.18 -20.59 -6.10
N GLN A 204 0.92 -21.32 -5.88
CA GLN A 204 2.26 -20.76 -6.02
C GLN A 204 2.56 -20.30 -7.46
N LEU A 205 2.12 -21.07 -8.46
CA LEU A 205 2.23 -20.67 -9.86
C LEU A 205 1.43 -19.39 -10.12
N ILE A 206 0.19 -19.32 -9.61
CA ILE A 206 -0.68 -18.16 -9.78
C ILE A 206 -0.06 -16.93 -9.14
N GLU A 207 0.49 -17.03 -7.93
CA GLU A 207 1.21 -15.94 -7.27
C GLU A 207 2.43 -15.49 -8.09
N GLN A 208 3.25 -16.42 -8.54
CA GLN A 208 4.41 -16.09 -9.38
C GLN A 208 3.97 -15.38 -10.67
N ARG A 209 2.90 -15.86 -11.32
CA ARG A 209 2.39 -15.24 -12.56
C ARG A 209 1.70 -13.90 -12.33
N ALA A 210 1.11 -13.67 -11.16
CA ALA A 210 0.61 -12.36 -10.76
C ALA A 210 1.77 -11.36 -10.60
N VAL A 211 2.85 -11.77 -9.93
CA VAL A 211 4.08 -10.96 -9.81
C VAL A 211 4.69 -10.69 -11.18
N ASP A 212 4.88 -11.73 -12.02
CA ASP A 212 5.39 -11.59 -13.38
C ASP A 212 4.53 -10.61 -14.22
N SER A 213 3.20 -10.75 -14.14
CA SER A 213 2.26 -9.85 -14.83
C SER A 213 2.44 -8.40 -14.40
N PHE A 214 2.59 -8.16 -13.09
CA PHE A 214 2.82 -6.82 -12.57
C PHE A 214 4.15 -6.25 -13.07
N PHE A 215 5.22 -7.03 -13.13
CA PHE A 215 6.50 -6.61 -13.71
C PHE A 215 6.37 -6.24 -15.19
N TYR A 216 5.61 -7.01 -15.98
CA TYR A 216 5.35 -6.65 -17.39
C TYR A 216 4.52 -5.37 -17.52
N ILE A 217 3.47 -5.21 -16.71
CA ILE A 217 2.64 -4.00 -16.68
C ILE A 217 3.50 -2.78 -16.35
N THR A 218 4.46 -2.93 -15.44
CA THR A 218 5.36 -1.87 -14.98
C THR A 218 6.68 -1.83 -15.76
N LYS A 219 6.78 -2.46 -16.94
CA LYS A 219 8.00 -2.52 -17.76
C LYS A 219 9.23 -2.89 -16.94
N ASN A 220 9.13 -3.98 -16.17
CA ASN A 220 10.16 -4.45 -15.23
C ASN A 220 10.54 -3.39 -14.18
N ASN A 221 9.57 -2.61 -13.71
CA ASN A 221 9.76 -1.52 -12.77
C ASN A 221 10.87 -0.56 -13.22
N SER A 222 10.80 -0.11 -14.47
CA SER A 222 11.71 0.90 -14.98
C SER A 222 11.73 2.12 -14.06
N ARG A 223 12.83 2.87 -14.09
CA ARG A 223 12.99 4.09 -13.29
C ARG A 223 11.80 5.03 -13.44
N GLU A 224 11.36 5.25 -14.68
CA GLU A 224 10.26 6.16 -15.00
C GLU A 224 8.94 5.71 -14.37
N ILE A 225 8.65 4.41 -14.43
CA ILE A 225 7.43 3.88 -13.81
C ILE A 225 7.49 3.98 -12.29
N LEU A 226 8.62 3.70 -11.65
CA LEU A 226 8.78 3.87 -10.21
C LEU A 226 8.64 5.33 -9.79
N GLN A 227 9.21 6.27 -10.56
CA GLN A 227 9.04 7.71 -10.34
C GLN A 227 7.57 8.15 -10.41
N MET A 228 6.78 7.58 -11.33
CA MET A 228 5.36 7.90 -11.47
C MET A 228 4.47 7.14 -10.48
N SER A 229 4.86 5.94 -10.06
CA SER A 229 4.05 5.09 -9.19
C SER A 229 4.19 5.45 -7.71
N VAL A 230 5.43 5.63 -7.22
CA VAL A 230 5.72 5.86 -5.80
C VAL A 230 6.62 7.07 -5.56
N GLY A 231 7.09 7.73 -6.59
CA GLY A 231 7.98 8.89 -6.48
C GLY A 231 7.43 10.02 -5.60
N PRO A 232 6.15 10.42 -5.73
CA PRO A 232 5.55 11.41 -4.84
C PRO A 232 5.50 10.97 -3.37
N LEU A 233 5.23 9.68 -3.09
CA LEU A 233 5.27 9.13 -1.74
C LEU A 233 6.68 9.12 -1.18
N LEU A 234 7.69 8.71 -1.97
CA LEU A 234 9.10 8.76 -1.59
C LEU A 234 9.52 10.20 -1.27
N ASN A 235 9.12 11.18 -2.07
CA ASN A 235 9.38 12.59 -1.78
C ASN A 235 8.73 13.05 -0.46
N ALA A 236 7.50 12.63 -0.18
CA ALA A 236 6.84 12.93 1.09
C ALA A 236 7.57 12.30 2.30
N ILE A 237 8.09 11.07 2.14
CA ILE A 237 8.92 10.40 3.16
C ILE A 237 10.24 11.17 3.37
N GLU A 238 10.94 11.54 2.30
CA GLU A 238 12.16 12.35 2.39
C GLU A 238 11.93 13.68 3.11
N ASP A 239 10.85 14.40 2.76
CA ASP A 239 10.51 15.68 3.37
C ASP A 239 10.20 15.52 4.88
N ASN A 240 9.55 14.43 5.28
CA ASN A 240 9.31 14.14 6.67
C ASN A 240 10.61 13.82 7.43
N ILE A 241 11.52 13.06 6.84
CA ILE A 241 12.83 12.77 7.41
C ILE A 241 13.63 14.07 7.58
N LYS A 242 13.69 14.92 6.55
CA LYS A 242 14.39 16.21 6.60
C LYS A 242 13.85 17.08 7.72
N LYS A 243 12.53 17.20 7.85
CA LYS A 243 11.88 17.93 8.96
C LYS A 243 12.19 17.34 10.33
N ALA A 244 12.37 16.02 10.43
CA ALA A 244 12.67 15.36 11.70
C ALA A 244 14.11 15.60 12.17
N ILE A 245 15.06 15.82 11.25
CA ILE A 245 16.48 16.07 11.57
C ILE A 245 16.83 17.55 11.69
N GLU A 246 15.96 18.45 11.23
CA GLU A 246 16.15 19.89 11.40
C GLU A 246 16.10 20.28 12.88
N PRO A 247 16.91 21.25 13.33
CA PRO A 247 16.82 21.77 14.69
C PRO A 247 15.39 22.26 14.96
N PRO A 248 14.79 21.92 16.12
CA PRO A 248 13.44 22.35 16.44
C PRO A 248 13.35 23.87 16.44
N SER A 249 12.73 24.45 15.43
CA SER A 249 12.23 25.81 15.50
C SER A 249 11.09 25.83 16.52
N SER A 250 11.05 26.81 17.40
CA SER A 250 10.17 26.85 18.58
C SER A 250 8.66 26.68 18.31
N GLU A 251 8.23 26.65 17.07
CA GLU A 251 6.82 26.59 16.65
C GLU A 251 6.38 25.28 16.03
N ILE A 252 7.27 24.43 15.51
CA ILE A 252 6.92 23.19 14.83
C ILE A 252 7.37 21.99 15.65
N LYS A 253 6.44 21.39 16.39
CA LYS A 253 6.69 20.11 17.06
C LYS A 253 6.85 19.01 16.00
N THR A 254 8.02 18.40 15.95
CA THR A 254 8.30 17.27 15.09
C THR A 254 7.46 16.07 15.52
N ARG A 255 6.73 15.46 14.59
CA ARG A 255 5.95 14.26 14.86
C ARG A 255 6.89 13.08 15.05
N LYS A 256 6.56 12.23 16.03
CA LYS A 256 7.32 11.01 16.32
C LYS A 256 6.94 9.87 15.37
N LEU A 257 5.67 9.80 14.95
CA LEU A 257 5.16 8.78 14.04
C LEU A 257 4.35 9.42 12.91
N ILE A 258 4.65 9.01 11.69
CA ILE A 258 3.83 9.31 10.52
C ILE A 258 3.37 7.98 9.94
N LEU A 259 2.07 7.75 9.96
CA LEU A 259 1.43 6.54 9.48
C LEU A 259 0.77 6.82 8.12
N TYR A 260 1.18 6.07 7.10
CA TYR A 260 0.57 6.06 5.78
C TYR A 260 -0.15 4.72 5.57
N ALA A 261 -1.47 4.74 5.49
CA ALA A 261 -2.25 3.57 5.13
C ALA A 261 -2.41 3.54 3.60
N VAL A 262 -1.80 2.53 3.01
CA VAL A 262 -1.65 2.37 1.55
C VAL A 262 -2.25 1.05 1.06
N HIS A 263 -1.88 0.59 -0.12
CA HIS A 263 -2.34 -0.64 -0.75
C HIS A 263 -1.16 -1.53 -1.16
N ASP A 264 -1.42 -2.79 -1.47
CA ASP A 264 -0.44 -3.74 -2.01
C ASP A 264 0.21 -3.23 -3.31
N VAL A 265 -0.59 -2.64 -4.20
CA VAL A 265 -0.12 -1.98 -5.44
C VAL A 265 0.79 -0.77 -5.18
N THR A 266 0.84 -0.26 -3.96
CA THR A 266 1.78 0.77 -3.51
C THR A 266 3.01 0.15 -2.88
N LEU A 267 2.82 -0.87 -2.03
CA LEU A 267 3.92 -1.57 -1.35
C LEU A 267 4.83 -2.27 -2.36
N PHE A 268 4.27 -2.90 -3.40
CA PHE A 268 5.04 -3.58 -4.41
C PHE A 268 6.13 -2.67 -5.03
N PRO A 269 5.81 -1.58 -5.74
CA PRO A 269 6.82 -0.69 -6.31
C PRO A 269 7.68 0.03 -5.25
N LEU A 270 7.17 0.25 -4.03
CA LEU A 270 7.92 0.81 -2.93
C LEU A 270 9.06 -0.13 -2.50
N LEU A 271 8.77 -1.42 -2.28
CA LEU A 271 9.75 -2.45 -1.94
C LEU A 271 10.79 -2.63 -3.05
N VAL A 272 10.37 -2.54 -4.32
CA VAL A 272 11.28 -2.57 -5.47
C VAL A 272 12.21 -1.35 -5.48
N ALA A 273 11.69 -0.14 -5.26
CA ALA A 273 12.49 1.08 -5.19
C ALA A 273 13.50 1.02 -4.04
N MET A 274 13.10 0.49 -2.89
CA MET A 274 13.97 0.27 -1.73
C MET A 274 14.95 -0.91 -1.91
N GLY A 275 14.79 -1.74 -2.96
CA GLY A 275 15.67 -2.88 -3.27
C GLY A 275 15.48 -4.09 -2.38
N VAL A 276 14.33 -4.22 -1.72
CA VAL A 276 14.01 -5.28 -0.74
C VAL A 276 12.82 -6.15 -1.14
N PHE A 277 12.38 -6.05 -2.38
CA PHE A 277 11.28 -6.86 -2.88
C PHE A 277 11.68 -8.35 -2.99
N ASN A 278 10.91 -9.23 -2.35
CA ASN A 278 11.20 -10.66 -2.21
C ASN A 278 10.53 -11.54 -3.28
N SER A 279 10.03 -10.97 -4.36
CA SER A 279 9.31 -11.67 -5.44
C SER A 279 8.02 -12.38 -5.02
N LYS A 280 7.40 -11.91 -3.93
CA LYS A 280 6.08 -12.35 -3.47
C LYS A 280 5.10 -11.20 -3.45
N TRP A 281 3.83 -11.48 -3.67
CA TRP A 281 2.80 -10.46 -3.51
C TRP A 281 2.71 -10.02 -2.04
N PRO A 282 2.63 -8.70 -1.75
CA PRO A 282 2.51 -8.23 -0.37
C PRO A 282 1.27 -8.84 0.30
N PRO A 283 1.41 -9.50 1.47
CA PRO A 283 0.27 -10.14 2.14
C PRO A 283 -0.68 -9.10 2.75
N TYR A 284 -1.86 -9.55 3.19
CA TYR A 284 -2.75 -8.71 3.99
C TYR A 284 -2.06 -8.24 5.26
N ALA A 285 -2.38 -7.02 5.70
CA ALA A 285 -1.76 -6.34 6.83
C ALA A 285 -0.21 -6.20 6.73
N ALA A 286 0.35 -6.26 5.52
CA ALA A 286 1.77 -5.98 5.32
C ALA A 286 2.11 -4.54 5.75
N ASP A 287 3.29 -4.38 6.36
CA ASP A 287 3.80 -3.09 6.79
C ASP A 287 5.28 -2.89 6.44
N VAL A 288 5.60 -1.66 6.08
CA VAL A 288 6.97 -1.16 5.93
C VAL A 288 7.19 -0.07 6.96
N THR A 289 8.18 -0.23 7.81
CA THR A 289 8.55 0.75 8.82
C THR A 289 9.97 1.26 8.56
N LEU A 290 10.12 2.58 8.58
CA LEU A 290 11.41 3.27 8.58
C LEU A 290 11.63 3.87 9.96
N GLU A 291 12.65 3.41 10.67
CA GLU A 291 13.06 3.95 11.97
C GLU A 291 14.27 4.87 11.79
N LEU A 292 14.12 6.13 12.22
CA LEU A 292 15.18 7.13 12.17
C LEU A 292 15.90 7.19 13.51
N TYR A 293 17.22 6.98 13.49
CA TYR A 293 18.08 7.01 14.66
C TYR A 293 19.11 8.11 14.56
N GLN A 294 19.44 8.71 15.70
CA GLN A 294 20.58 9.61 15.84
C GLN A 294 21.64 8.98 16.76
N HIS A 295 22.87 8.93 16.29
CA HIS A 295 24.02 8.59 17.10
C HIS A 295 25.09 9.68 16.97
N SER A 296 25.40 10.34 18.05
CA SER A 296 26.26 11.53 18.04
C SER A 296 25.71 12.64 17.14
N ARG A 297 26.37 12.93 16.03
CA ARG A 297 25.91 13.91 15.01
C ARG A 297 25.37 13.26 13.75
N ASP A 298 25.46 11.94 13.64
CA ASP A 298 25.12 11.19 12.45
C ASP A 298 23.71 10.59 12.58
N TRP A 299 23.03 10.52 11.46
CA TRP A 299 21.69 9.96 11.34
C TRP A 299 21.69 8.66 10.56
N PHE A 300 20.85 7.74 10.98
CA PHE A 300 20.74 6.38 10.42
C PHE A 300 19.28 6.01 10.22
N ILE A 301 19.05 5.13 9.23
CA ILE A 301 17.76 4.53 8.96
C ILE A 301 17.85 3.01 9.15
N ARG A 302 16.79 2.45 9.74
CA ARG A 302 16.51 1.02 9.75
C ARG A 302 15.22 0.79 8.99
N LEU A 303 15.24 -0.18 8.07
CA LEU A 303 14.08 -0.63 7.31
C LEU A 303 13.58 -1.97 7.87
N ILE A 304 12.28 -2.02 8.15
CA ILE A 304 11.61 -3.22 8.66
C ILE A 304 10.41 -3.51 7.74
N TYR A 305 10.29 -4.75 7.28
CA TYR A 305 9.17 -5.23 6.50
C TYR A 305 8.52 -6.43 7.18
N ASN A 306 7.23 -6.35 7.52
CA ASN A 306 6.49 -7.37 8.26
C ASN A 306 7.18 -7.82 9.56
N GLY A 307 7.87 -6.92 10.22
CA GLY A 307 8.61 -7.18 11.46
C GLY A 307 10.04 -7.68 11.29
N GLU A 308 10.49 -7.95 10.06
CA GLU A 308 11.85 -8.38 9.75
C GLU A 308 12.70 -7.19 9.29
N GLU A 309 13.91 -7.05 9.85
CA GLU A 309 14.87 -6.04 9.44
C GLU A 309 15.49 -6.41 8.09
N LEU A 310 15.49 -5.46 7.16
CA LEU A 310 16.04 -5.63 5.82
C LEU A 310 17.10 -4.57 5.52
N ILE A 311 18.02 -4.89 4.63
CA ILE A 311 19.07 -3.99 4.17
C ILE A 311 18.58 -3.27 2.91
N PRO A 312 18.28 -1.95 2.99
CA PRO A 312 17.78 -1.21 1.83
C PRO A 312 18.87 -0.96 0.79
N ARG A 313 18.46 -0.63 -0.41
CA ARG A 313 19.34 -0.24 -1.51
C ARG A 313 20.32 0.86 -1.10
N GLY A 314 21.59 0.71 -1.48
CA GLY A 314 22.65 1.66 -1.17
C GLY A 314 23.29 1.48 0.21
N CYS A 315 22.75 0.60 1.04
CA CYS A 315 23.24 0.33 2.38
C CYS A 315 24.05 -0.98 2.45
N LYS A 316 24.91 -1.10 3.44
CA LYS A 316 25.72 -2.30 3.67
C LYS A 316 25.17 -3.15 4.81
N ASP A 317 24.57 -2.50 5.79
CA ASP A 317 24.08 -3.08 7.03
C ASP A 317 22.65 -2.63 7.32
N GLY A 318 21.97 -3.29 8.25
CA GLY A 318 20.59 -2.99 8.63
C GLY A 318 20.41 -1.57 9.23
N LEU A 319 21.45 -1.05 9.90
CA LEU A 319 21.48 0.35 10.33
C LEU A 319 22.26 1.19 9.30
N CYS A 320 21.55 1.74 8.35
CA CYS A 320 22.08 2.43 7.18
C CYS A 320 22.35 3.90 7.47
N PRO A 321 23.51 4.50 7.09
CA PRO A 321 23.69 5.93 7.09
C PRO A 321 22.60 6.62 6.29
N LEU A 322 21.99 7.66 6.87
CA LEU A 322 20.85 8.34 6.26
C LEU A 322 21.16 8.90 4.87
N GLU A 323 22.37 9.44 4.69
CA GLU A 323 22.81 10.00 3.40
C GLU A 323 22.83 8.92 2.30
N ASP A 324 23.35 7.73 2.60
CA ASP A 324 23.42 6.62 1.65
C ASP A 324 22.00 6.17 1.25
N PHE A 325 21.10 6.07 2.22
CA PHE A 325 19.70 5.73 1.99
C PHE A 325 19.00 6.76 1.11
N LEU A 326 19.10 8.06 1.46
CA LEU A 326 18.46 9.13 0.69
C LEU A 326 19.03 9.25 -0.73
N ASN A 327 20.34 9.09 -0.89
CA ASN A 327 21.00 9.09 -2.20
C ASN A 327 20.48 7.95 -3.08
N ALA A 328 20.33 6.75 -2.53
CA ALA A 328 19.80 5.61 -3.27
C ALA A 328 18.33 5.80 -3.69
N LEU A 329 17.49 6.43 -2.85
CA LEU A 329 16.08 6.69 -3.15
C LEU A 329 15.87 7.89 -4.07
N SER A 330 16.81 8.85 -4.11
CA SER A 330 16.72 10.07 -4.93
C SER A 330 16.49 9.79 -6.42
N VAL A 331 16.92 8.61 -6.90
CA VAL A 331 16.72 8.14 -8.28
C VAL A 331 15.23 7.99 -8.61
N TYR A 332 14.40 7.65 -7.62
CA TYR A 332 12.97 7.35 -7.78
C TYR A 332 12.08 8.44 -7.18
N SER A 333 12.56 9.16 -6.17
CA SER A 333 11.83 10.25 -5.52
C SER A 333 11.51 11.36 -6.53
N THR A 334 10.27 11.86 -6.50
CA THR A 334 9.79 12.81 -7.51
C THR A 334 9.05 13.96 -6.87
N LYS A 335 9.62 15.15 -6.97
CA LYS A 335 9.01 16.40 -6.49
C LYS A 335 7.74 16.73 -7.28
N PRO A 336 6.74 17.43 -6.68
CA PRO A 336 5.44 17.68 -7.31
C PRO A 336 5.51 18.33 -8.69
N LEU A 337 6.40 19.28 -8.91
CA LEU A 337 6.57 19.93 -10.22
C LEU A 337 7.12 18.98 -11.27
N VAL A 338 8.13 18.18 -10.91
CA VAL A 338 8.72 17.16 -11.81
C VAL A 338 7.67 16.09 -12.11
N TYR A 339 6.91 15.65 -11.13
CA TYR A 339 5.82 14.69 -11.33
C TYR A 339 4.80 15.18 -12.35
N LYS A 340 4.36 16.43 -12.24
CA LYS A 340 3.45 17.03 -13.22
C LYS A 340 4.05 17.03 -14.64
N MET A 341 5.33 17.33 -14.76
CA MET A 341 6.01 17.35 -16.06
C MET A 341 6.07 15.96 -16.70
N ILE A 342 6.53 14.94 -15.96
CA ILE A 342 6.63 13.57 -16.50
C ILE A 342 5.26 12.96 -16.79
N CYS A 343 4.24 13.31 -16.02
CA CYS A 343 2.87 12.80 -16.20
C CYS A 343 2.12 13.41 -17.40
N SER A 344 2.50 14.62 -17.83
CA SER A 344 1.89 15.34 -18.96
C SER A 344 2.57 15.12 -20.31
N GLN A 345 3.69 14.37 -20.37
CA GLN A 345 4.40 14.10 -21.62
C GLN A 345 3.51 13.38 -22.63
N THR A 346 3.34 13.99 -23.81
CA THR A 346 2.67 13.40 -24.97
C THR A 346 3.69 12.64 -25.83
N GLU A 347 3.22 11.76 -26.75
CA GLU A 347 4.10 10.98 -27.64
C GLU A 347 5.06 11.84 -28.48
N GLU A 348 4.65 13.03 -28.87
CA GLU A 348 5.46 13.95 -29.69
C GLU A 348 6.71 14.46 -28.97
N ALA A 349 6.68 14.59 -27.63
CA ALA A 349 7.83 15.06 -26.87
C ALA A 349 8.92 13.97 -26.69
N VAL A 350 8.54 12.70 -26.72
CA VAL A 350 9.48 11.55 -26.57
C VAL A 350 10.26 11.27 -27.85
N LEU A 351 9.66 11.54 -29.02
CA LEU A 351 10.30 11.32 -30.32
C LEU A 351 11.33 12.41 -30.68
N GLN A 352 11.38 13.54 -29.99
CA GLN A 352 12.33 14.64 -30.23
C GLN A 352 13.63 14.52 -29.42
N HIS A 353 13.73 13.53 -28.50
CA HIS A 353 14.91 13.36 -27.63
C HIS A 353 15.58 11.97 -27.75
N ASN A 354 15.20 11.17 -28.75
CA ASN A 354 15.93 9.98 -29.26
C ASN A 354 16.50 10.31 -30.65
#